data_bf58fbd68c4a84ed528e8a03beac9423
#
_entry.id   bf58fbd68c4a84ed528e8a03beac9423
#
_cell.length_a   1.000
_cell.length_b   1.000
_cell.length_c   1.000
_cell.angle_alpha   90.00
_cell.angle_beta   90.00
_cell.angle_gamma   90.00
#
_symmetry.space_group_name_H-M   'P 1'
#
loop_
_entity.id
_entity.type
_entity.pdbx_description
1 polymer ?
#
loop_
_entity_poly.entity_id
_entity_poly.type
_entity_poly.pdbx_seq_one_letter_code
_entity_poly.pdbx_strand_id
1 'polypeptide(L)'
;MTNEQEKKNSRHPVLYIFSVLLLIVIAVTFVGAPVVSDAVRGSSGSISFGKYGKEDIEFSQNGYFAQQRELLGQQIKPDGNSSNWKWDMYRVWRGAFERTVVHVGILSEVESNKTYISAEQLNKLIIEHGPYQNNGEFDVEAYQNTPSYKREEFRRDFKENLLKEYYLSDYLYGQKTADAEKEYTYGLMKNQRSFNLVFFPLDRIPDADLTAYAQQNPKNFKRIGLSKITLSSESDAKKVLKMVQADPESFAETAKAQSTDVFADNGGVMGTTYSYELKSEFSDADLDKILALAQGAVSDIIKSGNDYVIYRCTAAATDPDLTSADTIRAIKNYVNRYERGFVEDKAVTVADTFIKNAQADGIYAAASNAGVSVYTTEPFCINYGAINYFSQVRVQQGELDLSSAMYSKDFFIQAFSIKDEEYSKPIILNSGVVVLKLAEESTRDDIDEAVKLYGAQIDGQLAETDIINYFLTSDKLKDNFHQTFSKYFKFD
;
A
#
# COMPACT_ATOMS: atom_id res chain seq x y z
N MET A 1 -58.88 -0.01 -23.34
CA MET A 1 -57.77 0.55 -24.11
C MET A 1 -57.10 1.58 -23.21
N THR A 2 -56.13 1.15 -22.45
CA THR A 2 -55.41 1.94 -21.46
C THR A 2 -54.00 2.18 -21.99
N ASN A 3 -53.70 3.45 -22.30
CA ASN A 3 -52.37 3.90 -22.68
C ASN A 3 -51.51 4.01 -21.40
N GLU A 4 -50.63 3.06 -21.21
CA GLU A 4 -49.49 3.22 -20.30
C GLU A 4 -48.37 3.97 -21.06
N GLN A 5 -48.14 5.21 -20.60
CA GLN A 5 -46.95 5.96 -20.98
C GLN A 5 -45.77 5.47 -20.16
N GLU A 6 -44.85 4.76 -20.79
CA GLU A 6 -43.53 4.49 -20.25
C GLU A 6 -42.78 5.77 -19.95
N LYS A 7 -42.58 6.10 -18.68
CA LYS A 7 -41.65 7.14 -18.23
C LYS A 7 -40.23 6.67 -18.50
N LYS A 8 -39.61 7.16 -19.55
CA LYS A 8 -38.17 7.04 -19.81
C LYS A 8 -37.41 7.74 -18.69
N ASN A 9 -36.87 6.95 -17.76
CA ASN A 9 -35.91 7.41 -16.77
C ASN A 9 -34.60 7.79 -17.48
N SER A 10 -34.44 9.07 -17.81
CA SER A 10 -33.15 9.62 -18.24
C SER A 10 -32.23 9.69 -17.01
N ARG A 11 -31.41 8.68 -16.85
CA ARG A 11 -30.32 8.71 -15.85
C ARG A 11 -29.26 9.68 -16.33
N HIS A 12 -29.24 10.89 -15.78
CA HIS A 12 -28.15 11.85 -15.98
C HIS A 12 -26.96 11.41 -15.14
N PRO A 13 -25.84 10.96 -15.74
CA PRO A 13 -24.67 10.49 -15.00
C PRO A 13 -24.07 11.59 -14.12
N VAL A 14 -24.22 12.85 -14.49
CA VAL A 14 -23.78 14.02 -13.70
C VAL A 14 -24.55 14.12 -12.37
N LEU A 15 -25.86 13.84 -12.35
CA LEU A 15 -26.68 13.84 -11.13
C LEU A 15 -26.28 12.70 -10.17
N TYR A 16 -25.85 11.56 -10.69
CA TYR A 16 -25.42 10.42 -9.87
C TYR A 16 -24.08 10.70 -9.19
N ILE A 17 -23.11 11.28 -9.92
CA ILE A 17 -21.81 11.69 -9.37
C ILE A 17 -22.02 12.78 -8.30
N PHE A 18 -22.91 13.73 -8.55
CA PHE A 18 -23.27 14.78 -7.59
C PHE A 18 -23.91 14.23 -6.31
N SER A 19 -24.82 13.26 -6.43
CA SER A 19 -25.47 12.64 -5.27
C SER A 19 -24.50 11.81 -4.42
N VAL A 20 -23.51 11.16 -5.03
CA VAL A 20 -22.46 10.40 -4.32
C VAL A 20 -21.50 11.34 -3.59
N LEU A 21 -21.10 12.44 -4.23
CA LEU A 21 -20.27 13.48 -3.58
C LEU A 21 -21.01 14.16 -2.42
N LEU A 22 -22.30 14.43 -2.58
CA LEU A 22 -23.13 15.04 -1.54
C LEU A 22 -23.34 14.11 -0.34
N LEU A 23 -23.56 12.80 -0.56
CA LEU A 23 -23.67 11.80 0.50
C LEU A 23 -22.38 11.65 1.32
N ILE A 24 -21.22 11.83 0.67
CA ILE A 24 -19.90 11.82 1.33
C ILE A 24 -19.76 13.04 2.25
N VAL A 25 -20.27 14.20 1.86
CA VAL A 25 -20.19 15.44 2.68
C VAL A 25 -21.10 15.36 3.92
N ILE A 26 -22.25 14.70 3.86
CA ILE A 26 -23.22 14.64 4.96
C ILE A 26 -22.83 13.58 6.02
N ALA A 27 -22.12 12.51 5.64
CA ALA A 27 -21.74 11.42 6.54
C ALA A 27 -20.60 11.76 7.55
N VAL A 28 -19.94 12.90 7.40
CA VAL A 28 -18.66 13.20 8.08
C VAL A 28 -18.79 14.01 9.39
N THR A 29 -19.99 14.38 9.83
CA THR A 29 -20.12 15.29 10.98
C THR A 29 -20.03 14.66 12.38
N PHE A 30 -19.91 13.37 12.52
CA PHE A 30 -19.86 12.74 13.85
C PHE A 30 -18.93 11.53 13.90
N VAL A 31 -17.63 11.70 14.19
CA VAL A 31 -16.85 10.83 15.10
C VAL A 31 -15.43 11.38 15.36
N GLY A 32 -15.18 11.73 16.53
CA GLY A 32 -14.08 11.69 17.46
C GLY A 32 -12.61 11.89 17.05
N ALA A 33 -12.05 13.03 17.43
CA ALA A 33 -10.60 13.24 17.50
C ALA A 33 -10.14 13.32 18.97
N PRO A 34 -9.16 12.53 19.42
CA PRO A 34 -8.46 12.87 20.67
C PRO A 34 -6.98 13.21 20.55
N VAL A 35 -6.30 13.06 19.41
CA VAL A 35 -4.82 13.17 19.41
C VAL A 35 -4.26 14.50 18.94
N VAL A 36 -5.05 15.35 18.26
CA VAL A 36 -4.57 16.64 17.72
C VAL A 36 -4.98 17.85 18.59
N SER A 37 -5.80 17.64 19.61
CA SER A 37 -6.38 18.75 20.40
C SER A 37 -5.36 19.58 21.17
N ASP A 38 -4.21 19.03 21.55
CA ASP A 38 -3.22 19.72 22.36
C ASP A 38 -2.24 20.56 21.50
N ALA A 39 -1.93 20.13 20.30
CA ALA A 39 -1.06 20.89 19.37
C ALA A 39 -1.79 22.10 18.75
N VAL A 40 -3.10 21.98 18.54
CA VAL A 40 -3.95 23.08 18.00
C VAL A 40 -4.36 24.06 19.07
N ARG A 41 -4.41 23.67 20.36
CA ARG A 41 -4.75 24.56 21.47
C ARG A 41 -3.66 25.56 21.85
N GLY A 42 -2.41 25.34 21.44
CA GLY A 42 -1.27 26.21 21.79
C GLY A 42 -0.84 27.22 20.72
N SER A 43 -1.44 27.20 19.52
CA SER A 43 -1.12 28.10 18.39
C SER A 43 -2.44 28.61 17.81
N SER A 44 -2.44 29.72 17.10
CA SER A 44 -3.60 30.44 16.51
C SER A 44 -4.59 29.59 15.66
N GLY A 45 -4.84 28.34 16.01
CA GLY A 45 -5.89 27.47 15.48
C GLY A 45 -5.57 26.74 14.18
N SER A 46 -4.42 26.97 13.53
CA SER A 46 -4.03 26.27 12.29
C SER A 46 -2.54 25.94 12.25
N ILE A 47 -2.19 24.88 11.49
CA ILE A 47 -0.81 24.44 11.26
C ILE A 47 -0.57 24.43 9.75
N SER A 48 0.38 25.24 9.25
CA SER A 48 0.75 25.27 7.84
C SER A 48 1.67 24.08 7.49
N PHE A 49 1.29 23.34 6.46
CA PHE A 49 2.05 22.25 5.85
C PHE A 49 2.72 22.64 4.53
N GLY A 50 2.47 23.86 4.06
CA GLY A 50 3.04 24.36 2.82
C GLY A 50 2.26 25.54 2.27
N LYS A 51 2.56 25.90 1.01
CA LYS A 51 1.86 26.96 0.28
C LYS A 51 1.69 26.59 -1.18
N TYR A 52 0.60 27.03 -1.79
CA TYR A 52 0.43 27.05 -3.23
C TYR A 52 0.27 28.49 -3.71
N GLY A 53 1.28 29.01 -4.39
CA GLY A 53 1.35 30.43 -4.73
C GLY A 53 1.34 31.33 -3.49
N LYS A 54 0.25 32.06 -3.27
CA LYS A 54 0.05 32.94 -2.11
C LYS A 54 -0.75 32.25 -1.00
N GLU A 55 -1.46 31.19 -1.30
CA GLU A 55 -2.38 30.51 -0.40
C GLU A 55 -1.66 29.50 0.51
N ASP A 56 -1.96 29.54 1.79
CA ASP A 56 -1.44 28.58 2.77
C ASP A 56 -2.20 27.25 2.69
N ILE A 57 -1.44 26.14 2.73
CA ILE A 57 -2.00 24.80 2.87
C ILE A 57 -1.93 24.44 4.34
N GLU A 58 -3.02 24.75 5.04
CA GLU A 58 -3.06 24.65 6.49
C GLU A 58 -4.09 23.63 6.99
N PHE A 59 -3.70 22.93 8.06
CA PHE A 59 -4.59 22.08 8.83
C PHE A 59 -5.25 22.92 9.93
N SER A 60 -6.55 23.13 9.81
CA SER A 60 -7.41 23.69 10.83
C SER A 60 -8.54 22.71 11.15
N GLN A 61 -9.13 22.78 12.34
CA GLN A 61 -10.07 21.76 12.84
C GLN A 61 -11.29 21.51 11.93
N ASN A 62 -11.77 22.53 11.23
CA ASN A 62 -12.93 22.45 10.32
C ASN A 62 -12.55 22.74 8.86
N GLY A 63 -11.25 22.80 8.55
CA GLY A 63 -10.76 23.11 7.20
C GLY A 63 -10.84 21.91 6.26
N TYR A 64 -10.70 22.19 4.98
CA TYR A 64 -10.73 21.17 3.93
C TYR A 64 -9.70 20.05 4.17
N PHE A 65 -8.49 20.38 4.61
CA PHE A 65 -7.46 19.41 4.95
C PHE A 65 -7.93 18.42 6.04
N ALA A 66 -8.58 18.92 7.11
CA ALA A 66 -9.09 18.08 8.18
C ALA A 66 -10.20 17.15 7.70
N GLN A 67 -11.08 17.63 6.83
CA GLN A 67 -12.13 16.81 6.21
C GLN A 67 -11.53 15.70 5.34
N GLN A 68 -10.52 16.01 4.50
CA GLN A 68 -9.86 15.01 3.67
C GLN A 68 -9.10 13.97 4.50
N ARG A 69 -8.44 14.39 5.58
CA ARG A 69 -7.79 13.47 6.51
C ARG A 69 -8.78 12.50 7.15
N GLU A 70 -9.95 12.99 7.54
CA GLU A 70 -11.00 12.15 8.13
C GLU A 70 -11.51 11.12 7.12
N LEU A 71 -11.83 11.55 5.90
CA LEU A 71 -12.28 10.65 4.82
C LEU A 71 -11.26 9.55 4.52
N LEU A 72 -9.99 9.91 4.37
CA LEU A 72 -8.93 8.95 4.11
C LEU A 72 -8.66 8.03 5.31
N GLY A 73 -8.79 8.55 6.53
CA GLY A 73 -8.69 7.76 7.75
C GLY A 73 -9.75 6.66 7.84
N GLN A 74 -10.99 6.96 7.41
CA GLN A 74 -12.06 5.97 7.33
C GLN A 74 -11.82 4.90 6.24
N GLN A 75 -11.18 5.27 5.13
CA GLN A 75 -10.84 4.36 4.04
C GLN A 75 -9.67 3.43 4.38
N ILE A 76 -8.58 4.00 4.90
CA ILE A 76 -7.33 3.27 5.20
C ILE A 76 -7.43 2.53 6.54
N LYS A 77 -8.21 3.07 7.50
CA LYS A 77 -8.42 2.52 8.85
C LYS A 77 -7.10 2.14 9.53
N PRO A 78 -6.22 3.11 9.85
CA PRO A 78 -4.97 2.81 10.52
C PRO A 78 -5.22 2.07 11.83
N ASP A 79 -4.69 0.86 11.95
CA ASP A 79 -4.78 0.09 13.19
C ASP A 79 -3.58 0.42 14.07
N GLY A 80 -3.83 1.07 15.21
CA GLY A 80 -2.79 1.47 16.17
C GLY A 80 -2.00 0.31 16.78
N ASN A 81 -2.49 -0.93 16.66
CA ASN A 81 -1.80 -2.14 17.10
C ASN A 81 -0.95 -2.79 16.00
N SER A 82 -1.08 -2.34 14.73
CA SER A 82 -0.27 -2.87 13.65
C SER A 82 1.15 -2.30 13.68
N SER A 83 2.14 -3.10 13.28
CA SER A 83 3.53 -2.62 13.12
C SER A 83 3.67 -1.50 12.08
N ASN A 84 2.67 -1.32 11.22
CA ASN A 84 2.66 -0.37 10.11
C ASN A 84 1.80 0.88 10.39
N TRP A 85 1.20 1.03 11.59
CA TRP A 85 0.26 2.11 11.89
C TRP A 85 0.84 3.51 11.62
N LYS A 86 2.13 3.69 11.86
CA LYS A 86 2.82 4.95 11.57
C LYS A 86 2.78 5.29 10.09
N TRP A 87 3.07 4.30 9.22
CA TRP A 87 3.02 4.47 7.78
C TRP A 87 1.61 4.73 7.27
N ASP A 88 0.60 4.06 7.84
CA ASP A 88 -0.79 4.30 7.48
C ASP A 88 -1.24 5.70 7.88
N MET A 89 -0.83 6.16 9.07
CA MET A 89 -1.04 7.56 9.49
C MET A 89 -0.37 8.55 8.53
N TYR A 90 0.90 8.31 8.18
CA TYR A 90 1.60 9.15 7.21
C TYR A 90 0.87 9.20 5.86
N ARG A 91 0.42 8.06 5.34
CA ARG A 91 -0.32 7.97 4.08
C ARG A 91 -1.64 8.74 4.12
N VAL A 92 -2.39 8.61 5.21
CA VAL A 92 -3.63 9.37 5.43
C VAL A 92 -3.38 10.87 5.40
N TRP A 93 -2.40 11.34 6.15
CA TRP A 93 -2.08 12.77 6.21
C TRP A 93 -1.49 13.30 4.92
N ARG A 94 -0.59 12.55 4.29
CA ARG A 94 0.00 12.91 3.00
C ARG A 94 -1.05 12.99 1.90
N GLY A 95 -1.91 12.00 1.81
CA GLY A 95 -3.01 12.01 0.85
C GLY A 95 -4.00 13.17 1.08
N ALA A 96 -4.29 13.51 2.33
CA ALA A 96 -5.13 14.68 2.65
C ALA A 96 -4.45 15.99 2.26
N PHE A 97 -3.14 16.12 2.49
CA PHE A 97 -2.34 17.26 2.03
C PHE A 97 -2.39 17.39 0.51
N GLU A 98 -2.13 16.33 -0.24
CA GLU A 98 -2.14 16.34 -1.72
C GLU A 98 -3.51 16.73 -2.28
N ARG A 99 -4.59 16.20 -1.73
CA ARG A 99 -5.94 16.62 -2.09
C ARG A 99 -6.19 18.11 -1.79
N THR A 100 -5.62 18.62 -0.71
CA THR A 100 -5.73 20.04 -0.36
C THR A 100 -4.91 20.91 -1.30
N VAL A 101 -3.72 20.47 -1.71
CA VAL A 101 -2.92 21.16 -2.75
C VAL A 101 -3.71 21.30 -4.04
N VAL A 102 -4.34 20.21 -4.51
CA VAL A 102 -5.15 20.23 -5.73
C VAL A 102 -6.36 21.17 -5.57
N HIS A 103 -7.04 21.10 -4.42
CA HIS A 103 -8.18 21.98 -4.13
C HIS A 103 -7.79 23.46 -4.17
N VAL A 104 -6.76 23.83 -3.43
CA VAL A 104 -6.26 25.22 -3.37
C VAL A 104 -5.73 25.66 -4.75
N GLY A 105 -5.05 24.76 -5.45
CA GLY A 105 -4.53 25.00 -6.80
C GLY A 105 -5.64 25.32 -7.80
N ILE A 106 -6.71 24.51 -7.83
CA ILE A 106 -7.88 24.73 -8.68
C ILE A 106 -8.53 26.10 -8.36
N LEU A 107 -8.79 26.38 -7.09
CA LEU A 107 -9.39 27.66 -6.69
C LEU A 107 -8.53 28.86 -7.08
N SER A 108 -7.21 28.74 -6.95
CA SER A 108 -6.25 29.78 -7.40
C SER A 108 -6.29 29.99 -8.92
N GLU A 109 -6.40 28.94 -9.71
CA GLU A 109 -6.56 29.07 -11.19
C GLU A 109 -7.92 29.66 -11.57
N VAL A 110 -8.99 29.22 -10.91
CA VAL A 110 -10.35 29.77 -11.09
C VAL A 110 -10.37 31.27 -10.82
N GLU A 111 -9.71 31.72 -9.73
CA GLU A 111 -9.61 33.14 -9.39
C GLU A 111 -8.78 33.90 -10.42
N SER A 112 -7.63 33.35 -10.83
CA SER A 112 -6.77 33.98 -11.85
C SER A 112 -7.46 34.13 -13.20
N ASN A 113 -8.30 33.17 -13.57
CA ASN A 113 -9.10 33.17 -14.79
C ASN A 113 -10.38 34.01 -14.67
N LYS A 114 -10.63 34.62 -13.49
CA LYS A 114 -11.84 35.40 -13.22
C LYS A 114 -13.14 34.62 -13.46
N THR A 115 -13.10 33.31 -13.27
CA THR A 115 -14.32 32.48 -13.32
C THR A 115 -15.14 32.73 -12.06
N TYR A 116 -16.40 33.07 -12.21
CA TYR A 116 -17.29 33.35 -11.07
C TYR A 116 -18.69 32.78 -11.30
N ILE A 117 -19.37 32.53 -10.19
CA ILE A 117 -20.77 32.15 -10.16
C ILE A 117 -21.56 33.34 -9.59
N SER A 118 -22.58 33.81 -10.32
CA SER A 118 -23.40 34.90 -9.82
C SER A 118 -24.20 34.48 -8.58
N ALA A 119 -24.54 35.47 -7.74
CA ALA A 119 -25.33 35.19 -6.52
C ALA A 119 -26.68 34.55 -6.84
N GLU A 120 -27.31 34.98 -7.94
CA GLU A 120 -28.59 34.41 -8.41
C GLU A 120 -28.45 32.95 -8.86
N GLN A 121 -27.44 32.64 -9.65
CA GLN A 121 -27.14 31.28 -10.08
C GLN A 121 -26.80 30.38 -8.92
N LEU A 122 -25.99 30.86 -7.97
CA LEU A 122 -25.64 30.11 -6.77
C LEU A 122 -26.87 29.80 -5.91
N ASN A 123 -27.75 30.79 -5.71
CA ASN A 123 -29.01 30.59 -4.98
C ASN A 123 -29.90 29.54 -5.64
N LYS A 124 -30.06 29.63 -6.98
CA LYS A 124 -30.84 28.65 -7.75
C LYS A 124 -30.28 27.23 -7.54
N LEU A 125 -28.96 27.06 -7.69
CA LEU A 125 -28.31 25.76 -7.54
C LEU A 125 -28.38 25.23 -6.10
N ILE A 126 -28.31 26.09 -5.07
CA ILE A 126 -28.51 25.70 -3.66
C ILE A 126 -29.95 25.22 -3.45
N ILE A 127 -30.93 25.85 -4.06
CA ILE A 127 -32.34 25.43 -3.97
C ILE A 127 -32.56 24.11 -4.69
N GLU A 128 -31.96 23.91 -5.88
CA GLU A 128 -32.16 22.71 -6.68
C GLU A 128 -31.31 21.50 -6.20
N HIS A 129 -30.12 21.74 -5.68
CA HIS A 129 -29.12 20.69 -5.44
C HIS A 129 -28.35 20.83 -4.13
N GLY A 130 -28.67 21.83 -3.30
CA GLY A 130 -27.95 22.11 -2.05
C GLY A 130 -28.31 21.16 -0.90
N PRO A 131 -27.77 21.43 0.30
CA PRO A 131 -27.90 20.53 1.45
C PRO A 131 -29.30 20.56 2.12
N TYR A 132 -30.21 21.40 1.64
CA TYR A 132 -31.55 21.56 2.18
C TYR A 132 -32.60 20.87 1.31
N GLN A 133 -32.40 19.59 1.00
CA GLN A 133 -33.31 18.80 0.18
C GLN A 133 -34.06 17.78 1.05
N ASN A 134 -35.38 17.69 0.85
CA ASN A 134 -36.20 16.64 1.42
C ASN A 134 -37.07 16.04 0.29
N ASN A 135 -36.88 14.77 -0.02
CA ASN A 135 -37.55 14.06 -1.12
C ASN A 135 -37.44 14.77 -2.49
N GLY A 136 -36.35 15.50 -2.75
CA GLY A 136 -36.10 16.20 -4.02
C GLY A 136 -36.70 17.61 -4.08
N GLU A 137 -37.29 18.12 -3.00
CA GLU A 137 -37.79 19.48 -2.88
C GLU A 137 -36.98 20.26 -1.82
N PHE A 138 -36.88 21.57 -1.99
CA PHE A 138 -36.17 22.45 -1.06
C PHE A 138 -36.92 22.57 0.28
N ASP A 139 -36.26 22.14 1.37
CA ASP A 139 -36.79 22.21 2.73
C ASP A 139 -36.55 23.59 3.34
N VAL A 140 -37.57 24.43 3.25
CA VAL A 140 -37.55 25.80 3.78
C VAL A 140 -37.41 25.81 5.31
N GLU A 141 -37.99 24.84 6.01
CA GLU A 141 -37.93 24.76 7.48
C GLU A 141 -36.50 24.38 7.93
N ALA A 142 -35.88 23.39 7.32
CA ALA A 142 -34.50 23.04 7.57
C ALA A 142 -33.55 24.22 7.31
N TYR A 143 -33.75 24.96 6.23
CA TYR A 143 -33.00 26.17 5.92
C TYR A 143 -33.17 27.26 6.98
N GLN A 144 -34.39 27.54 7.40
CA GLN A 144 -34.67 28.59 8.40
C GLN A 144 -34.15 28.21 9.79
N ASN A 145 -34.22 26.94 10.17
CA ASN A 145 -33.71 26.42 11.44
C ASN A 145 -32.20 26.32 11.52
N THR A 146 -31.49 26.38 10.37
CA THR A 146 -30.03 26.38 10.35
C THR A 146 -29.48 27.75 10.74
N PRO A 147 -28.56 27.84 11.74
CA PRO A 147 -27.94 29.09 12.14
C PRO A 147 -27.27 29.83 10.95
N SER A 148 -27.34 31.18 10.97
CA SER A 148 -26.84 31.99 9.86
C SER A 148 -25.35 31.70 9.49
N TYR A 149 -24.49 31.54 10.50
CA TYR A 149 -23.08 31.23 10.27
C TYR A 149 -22.87 29.88 9.54
N LYS A 150 -23.70 28.87 9.87
CA LYS A 150 -23.67 27.58 9.17
C LYS A 150 -24.21 27.68 7.75
N ARG A 151 -25.24 28.50 7.51
CA ARG A 151 -25.73 28.74 6.15
C ARG A 151 -24.67 29.40 5.26
N GLU A 152 -23.91 30.36 5.82
CA GLU A 152 -22.80 31.00 5.09
C GLU A 152 -21.64 30.02 4.83
N GLU A 153 -21.32 29.16 5.81
CA GLU A 153 -20.34 28.08 5.61
C GLU A 153 -20.76 27.14 4.48
N PHE A 154 -21.98 26.59 4.51
CA PHE A 154 -22.49 25.74 3.43
C PHE A 154 -22.55 26.47 2.07
N ARG A 155 -22.89 27.74 2.07
CA ARG A 155 -22.92 28.53 0.84
C ARG A 155 -21.53 28.69 0.23
N ARG A 156 -20.54 28.96 1.04
CA ARG A 156 -19.14 29.05 0.62
C ARG A 156 -18.66 27.72 0.07
N ASP A 157 -18.80 26.64 0.84
CA ASP A 157 -18.32 25.31 0.48
C ASP A 157 -19.01 24.79 -0.79
N PHE A 158 -20.30 25.05 -0.93
CA PHE A 158 -21.07 24.71 -2.13
C PHE A 158 -20.58 25.49 -3.36
N LYS A 159 -20.29 26.80 -3.22
CA LYS A 159 -19.72 27.63 -4.27
C LYS A 159 -18.33 27.14 -4.69
N GLU A 160 -17.46 26.83 -3.75
CA GLU A 160 -16.12 26.30 -4.03
C GLU A 160 -16.19 24.96 -4.78
N ASN A 161 -17.08 24.08 -4.38
CA ASN A 161 -17.28 22.80 -5.08
C ASN A 161 -17.80 22.99 -6.50
N LEU A 162 -18.74 23.90 -6.73
CA LEU A 162 -19.23 24.23 -8.09
C LEU A 162 -18.12 24.83 -8.97
N LEU A 163 -17.29 25.70 -8.43
CA LEU A 163 -16.15 26.28 -9.16
C LEU A 163 -15.13 25.21 -9.55
N LYS A 164 -14.87 24.27 -8.63
CA LYS A 164 -14.02 23.10 -8.93
C LYS A 164 -14.63 22.23 -10.02
N GLU A 165 -15.92 21.95 -9.94
CA GLU A 165 -16.64 21.15 -10.92
C GLU A 165 -16.57 21.80 -12.32
N TYR A 166 -16.76 23.13 -12.40
CA TYR A 166 -16.61 23.84 -13.66
C TYR A 166 -15.19 23.77 -14.22
N TYR A 167 -14.18 23.96 -13.36
CA TYR A 167 -12.78 23.84 -13.77
C TYR A 167 -12.46 22.43 -14.30
N LEU A 168 -12.87 21.40 -13.56
CA LEU A 168 -12.68 20.02 -13.96
C LEU A 168 -13.46 19.67 -15.23
N SER A 169 -14.68 20.15 -15.35
CA SER A 169 -15.51 19.97 -16.53
C SER A 169 -14.88 20.58 -17.76
N ASP A 170 -14.43 21.85 -17.68
CA ASP A 170 -13.75 22.52 -18.79
C ASP A 170 -12.46 21.80 -19.18
N TYR A 171 -11.69 21.30 -18.20
CA TYR A 171 -10.50 20.53 -18.46
C TYR A 171 -10.82 19.18 -19.13
N LEU A 172 -11.79 18.44 -18.60
CA LEU A 172 -12.21 17.14 -19.12
C LEU A 172 -12.83 17.24 -20.52
N TYR A 173 -13.72 18.23 -20.75
CA TYR A 173 -14.36 18.41 -22.06
C TYR A 173 -13.49 19.16 -23.08
N GLY A 174 -12.45 19.88 -22.59
CA GLY A 174 -11.47 20.54 -23.44
C GLY A 174 -10.43 19.58 -24.02
N GLN A 175 -10.19 18.46 -23.37
CA GLN A 175 -9.24 17.43 -23.82
C GLN A 175 -9.90 16.50 -24.84
N LYS A 176 -9.58 16.70 -26.09
CA LYS A 176 -9.91 15.73 -27.15
C LYS A 176 -8.73 14.80 -27.33
N THR A 177 -8.90 13.52 -26.95
CA THR A 177 -7.93 12.48 -27.29
C THR A 177 -7.71 12.48 -28.79
N ALA A 178 -6.45 12.57 -29.24
CA ALA A 178 -6.12 12.56 -30.65
C ALA A 178 -6.60 11.26 -31.32
N ASP A 179 -7.08 11.33 -32.56
CA ASP A 179 -7.55 10.13 -33.27
C ASP A 179 -6.42 9.08 -33.40
N ALA A 180 -5.17 9.51 -33.57
CA ALA A 180 -4.00 8.61 -33.58
C ALA A 180 -3.79 7.88 -32.23
N GLU A 181 -4.08 8.54 -31.11
CA GLU A 181 -4.00 7.93 -29.78
C GLU A 181 -5.13 6.92 -29.56
N LYS A 182 -6.33 7.24 -30.03
CA LYS A 182 -7.44 6.29 -30.04
C LYS A 182 -7.12 5.07 -30.88
N GLU A 183 -6.65 5.25 -32.12
CA GLU A 183 -6.24 4.15 -33.00
C GLU A 183 -5.14 3.28 -32.40
N TYR A 184 -4.16 3.89 -31.74
CA TYR A 184 -3.11 3.16 -31.03
C TYR A 184 -3.67 2.31 -29.88
N THR A 185 -4.54 2.91 -29.04
CA THR A 185 -5.20 2.22 -27.93
C THR A 185 -6.09 1.09 -28.42
N TYR A 186 -6.83 1.32 -29.52
CA TYR A 186 -7.61 0.28 -30.19
C TYR A 186 -6.74 -0.86 -30.68
N GLY A 187 -5.62 -0.56 -31.32
CA GLY A 187 -4.66 -1.55 -31.80
C GLY A 187 -4.11 -2.43 -30.68
N LEU A 188 -3.81 -1.84 -29.52
CA LEU A 188 -3.39 -2.58 -28.32
C LEU A 188 -4.49 -3.52 -27.82
N MET A 189 -5.73 -3.07 -27.72
CA MET A 189 -6.87 -3.85 -27.22
C MET A 189 -7.27 -4.97 -28.18
N LYS A 190 -7.11 -4.74 -29.49
CA LYS A 190 -7.58 -5.64 -30.54
C LYS A 190 -6.77 -6.93 -30.61
N ASN A 191 -5.47 -6.82 -30.53
CA ASN A 191 -4.57 -7.96 -30.66
C ASN A 191 -4.39 -8.65 -29.31
N GLN A 192 -4.91 -9.86 -29.17
CA GLN A 192 -4.85 -10.62 -27.95
C GLN A 192 -4.09 -11.93 -28.14
N ARG A 193 -3.48 -12.41 -27.07
CA ARG A 193 -2.78 -13.68 -27.02
C ARG A 193 -3.23 -14.46 -25.79
N SER A 194 -3.37 -15.78 -25.92
CA SER A 194 -3.49 -16.69 -24.80
C SER A 194 -2.26 -17.60 -24.74
N PHE A 195 -1.97 -18.11 -23.54
CA PHE A 195 -0.75 -18.88 -23.28
C PHE A 195 -1.06 -20.12 -22.48
N ASN A 196 -0.37 -21.22 -22.80
CA ASN A 196 -0.15 -22.29 -21.86
C ASN A 196 0.97 -21.85 -20.91
N LEU A 197 0.71 -21.90 -19.61
CA LEU A 197 1.55 -21.33 -18.57
C LEU A 197 1.86 -22.37 -17.50
N VAL A 198 3.10 -22.43 -17.06
CA VAL A 198 3.52 -23.19 -15.89
C VAL A 198 4.04 -22.23 -14.83
N PHE A 199 3.65 -22.46 -13.57
CA PHE A 199 3.99 -21.61 -12.43
C PHE A 199 4.84 -22.38 -11.42
N PHE A 200 5.96 -21.79 -11.01
CA PHE A 200 6.87 -22.29 -10.00
C PHE A 200 6.83 -21.37 -8.78
N PRO A 201 6.17 -21.79 -7.68
CA PRO A 201 6.07 -20.94 -6.48
C PRO A 201 7.44 -20.71 -5.84
N LEU A 202 7.69 -19.50 -5.35
CA LEU A 202 8.95 -19.15 -4.69
C LEU A 202 9.15 -19.88 -3.36
N ASP A 203 8.08 -20.27 -2.69
CA ASP A 203 8.15 -20.98 -1.42
C ASP A 203 8.48 -22.48 -1.54
N ARG A 204 8.63 -22.99 -2.77
CA ARG A 204 8.94 -24.41 -3.04
C ARG A 204 10.44 -24.62 -3.25
N ILE A 205 11.21 -24.41 -2.19
CA ILE A 205 12.67 -24.60 -2.20
C ILE A 205 12.96 -26.02 -1.68
N PRO A 206 13.77 -26.83 -2.39
CA PRO A 206 14.20 -28.14 -1.90
C PRO A 206 15.00 -28.04 -0.59
N ASP A 207 14.78 -28.96 0.32
CA ASP A 207 15.49 -29.01 1.62
C ASP A 207 17.02 -29.08 1.45
N ALA A 208 17.49 -29.74 0.39
CA ALA A 208 18.92 -29.79 0.05
C ALA A 208 19.51 -28.40 -0.22
N ASP A 209 18.77 -27.53 -0.91
CA ASP A 209 19.20 -26.15 -1.17
C ASP A 209 19.17 -25.29 0.09
N LEU A 210 18.17 -25.48 0.96
CA LEU A 210 18.08 -24.83 2.27
C LEU A 210 19.26 -25.25 3.17
N THR A 211 19.57 -26.55 3.18
CA THR A 211 20.72 -27.10 3.91
C THR A 211 22.04 -26.52 3.40
N ALA A 212 22.23 -26.48 2.09
CA ALA A 212 23.43 -25.90 1.49
C ALA A 212 23.58 -24.39 1.81
N TYR A 213 22.46 -23.65 1.79
CA TYR A 213 22.44 -22.25 2.18
C TYR A 213 22.88 -22.06 3.65
N ALA A 214 22.35 -22.88 4.56
CA ALA A 214 22.68 -22.79 5.98
C ALA A 214 24.14 -23.18 6.26
N GLN A 215 24.69 -24.15 5.52
CA GLN A 215 26.12 -24.53 5.61
C GLN A 215 27.05 -23.37 5.20
N GLN A 216 26.64 -22.56 4.22
CA GLN A 216 27.39 -21.38 3.80
C GLN A 216 27.18 -20.18 4.74
N ASN A 217 26.10 -20.18 5.52
CA ASN A 217 25.73 -19.11 6.44
C ASN A 217 25.48 -19.61 7.88
N PRO A 218 26.38 -20.40 8.49
CA PRO A 218 26.11 -21.12 9.74
C PRO A 218 25.84 -20.18 10.92
N LYS A 219 26.45 -18.99 10.92
CA LYS A 219 26.27 -17.99 11.97
C LYS A 219 24.79 -17.58 12.12
N ASN A 220 24.04 -17.49 11.02
CA ASN A 220 22.64 -17.05 11.04
C ASN A 220 21.73 -18.03 11.78
N PHE A 221 22.10 -19.31 11.81
CA PHE A 221 21.24 -20.40 12.30
C PHE A 221 21.75 -21.03 13.60
N LYS A 222 22.78 -20.46 14.25
CA LYS A 222 23.14 -20.86 15.61
C LYS A 222 21.96 -20.67 16.53
N ARG A 223 21.80 -21.62 17.48
CA ARG A 223 20.75 -21.55 18.49
C ARG A 223 21.38 -21.23 19.83
N ILE A 224 20.82 -20.27 20.57
CA ILE A 224 21.26 -19.87 21.89
C ILE A 224 20.06 -19.71 22.82
N GLY A 225 20.20 -20.16 24.05
CA GLY A 225 19.22 -19.92 25.11
C GLY A 225 19.53 -18.63 25.84
N LEU A 226 18.56 -17.73 25.95
CA LEU A 226 18.76 -16.43 26.60
C LEU A 226 17.62 -16.10 27.57
N SER A 227 18.02 -15.32 28.59
CA SER A 227 17.11 -14.50 29.38
C SER A 227 17.56 -13.05 29.27
N LYS A 228 16.63 -12.06 29.36
CA LYS A 228 16.98 -10.64 29.28
C LYS A 228 16.36 -9.81 30.40
N ILE A 229 17.02 -8.70 30.73
CA ILE A 229 16.50 -7.60 31.55
C ILE A 229 16.61 -6.34 30.74
N THR A 230 15.49 -5.64 30.52
CA THR A 230 15.41 -4.39 29.76
C THR A 230 15.15 -3.24 30.72
N LEU A 231 15.90 -2.15 30.58
CA LEU A 231 15.87 -1.00 31.48
C LEU A 231 15.86 0.29 30.63
N SER A 232 15.08 1.29 31.06
CA SER A 232 14.93 2.57 30.35
C SER A 232 16.11 3.54 30.58
N SER A 233 16.97 3.29 31.57
CA SER A 233 18.10 4.18 31.87
C SER A 233 19.42 3.43 31.96
N GLU A 234 20.49 4.03 31.43
CA GLU A 234 21.85 3.49 31.52
C GLU A 234 22.33 3.37 32.97
N SER A 235 21.95 4.31 33.82
CA SER A 235 22.30 4.35 35.24
C SER A 235 21.75 3.14 35.95
N ASP A 236 20.51 2.76 35.69
CA ASP A 236 19.92 1.60 36.34
C ASP A 236 20.42 0.30 35.73
N ALA A 237 20.72 0.27 34.44
CA ALA A 237 21.37 -0.86 33.79
C ALA A 237 22.77 -1.15 34.41
N LYS A 238 23.55 -0.12 34.71
CA LYS A 238 24.85 -0.27 35.39
C LYS A 238 24.72 -0.83 36.80
N LYS A 239 23.67 -0.45 37.55
CA LYS A 239 23.40 -1.00 38.90
C LYS A 239 22.99 -2.47 38.82
N VAL A 240 22.03 -2.76 37.92
CA VAL A 240 21.52 -4.11 37.70
C VAL A 240 22.63 -5.04 37.21
N LEU A 241 23.47 -4.59 36.26
CA LEU A 241 24.59 -5.38 35.76
C LEU A 241 25.53 -5.81 36.90
N LYS A 242 25.92 -4.88 37.76
CA LYS A 242 26.79 -5.20 38.94
C LYS A 242 26.12 -6.23 39.86
N MET A 243 24.80 -6.12 40.06
CA MET A 243 24.05 -7.04 40.90
C MET A 243 24.05 -8.46 40.33
N VAL A 244 23.65 -8.60 39.04
CA VAL A 244 23.54 -9.92 38.40
C VAL A 244 24.90 -10.52 38.03
N GLN A 245 25.96 -9.73 37.92
CA GLN A 245 27.34 -10.25 37.80
C GLN A 245 27.87 -10.77 39.10
N ALA A 246 27.55 -10.16 40.26
CA ALA A 246 27.93 -10.62 41.59
C ALA A 246 27.16 -11.90 41.96
N ASP A 247 25.91 -12.01 41.60
CA ASP A 247 25.04 -13.16 41.83
C ASP A 247 24.19 -13.47 40.60
N PRO A 248 24.68 -14.29 39.64
CA PRO A 248 23.94 -14.64 38.42
C PRO A 248 22.62 -15.39 38.68
N GLU A 249 22.44 -16.01 39.82
CA GLU A 249 21.20 -16.71 40.17
C GLU A 249 20.06 -15.72 40.54
N SER A 250 20.41 -14.50 40.97
CA SER A 250 19.43 -13.41 41.20
C SER A 250 18.80 -12.85 39.90
N PHE A 251 19.28 -13.28 38.73
CA PHE A 251 18.85 -12.72 37.44
C PHE A 251 17.34 -12.77 37.23
N ALA A 252 16.71 -13.92 37.52
CA ALA A 252 15.27 -14.09 37.31
C ALA A 252 14.42 -13.19 38.23
N GLU A 253 14.78 -13.08 39.50
CA GLU A 253 14.08 -12.21 40.45
C GLU A 253 14.32 -10.72 40.13
N THR A 254 15.52 -10.37 39.66
CA THR A 254 15.83 -9.02 39.21
C THR A 254 15.06 -8.66 37.97
N ALA A 255 14.89 -9.60 37.02
CA ALA A 255 14.06 -9.40 35.83
C ALA A 255 12.60 -9.10 36.21
N LYS A 256 12.00 -9.92 37.11
CA LYS A 256 10.63 -9.69 37.60
C LYS A 256 10.47 -8.34 38.27
N ALA A 257 11.47 -7.88 39.00
CA ALA A 257 11.39 -6.67 39.80
C ALA A 257 11.64 -5.37 38.97
N GLN A 258 12.48 -5.44 37.95
CA GLN A 258 13.06 -4.24 37.32
C GLN A 258 12.97 -4.20 35.77
N SER A 259 12.74 -5.34 35.11
CA SER A 259 12.62 -5.33 33.66
C SER A 259 11.35 -4.66 33.20
N THR A 260 11.43 -3.92 32.07
CA THR A 260 10.30 -3.22 31.46
C THR A 260 9.73 -3.95 30.25
N ASP A 261 10.28 -5.11 29.89
CA ASP A 261 9.83 -5.89 28.73
C ASP A 261 8.79 -6.97 29.07
N VAL A 262 8.25 -7.60 28.03
CA VAL A 262 7.20 -8.63 28.15
C VAL A 262 7.68 -9.94 28.79
N PHE A 263 8.97 -10.13 28.98
CA PHE A 263 9.54 -11.32 29.62
C PHE A 263 9.74 -11.17 31.12
N ALA A 264 9.52 -9.95 31.67
CA ALA A 264 9.74 -9.63 33.08
C ALA A 264 9.05 -10.62 34.02
N ASP A 265 7.76 -10.86 33.86
CA ASP A 265 6.95 -11.74 34.73
C ASP A 265 7.46 -13.19 34.73
N ASN A 266 8.09 -13.62 33.64
CA ASN A 266 8.70 -14.95 33.51
C ASN A 266 10.20 -14.97 33.87
N GLY A 267 10.69 -14.03 34.69
CA GLY A 267 12.09 -13.95 35.06
C GLY A 267 13.03 -13.65 33.90
N GLY A 268 12.56 -12.97 32.89
CA GLY A 268 13.33 -12.59 31.70
C GLY A 268 13.52 -13.71 30.69
N VAL A 269 12.93 -14.89 30.84
CA VAL A 269 13.19 -16.07 30.01
C VAL A 269 12.63 -15.86 28.60
N MET A 270 13.53 -15.79 27.61
CA MET A 270 13.19 -15.75 26.18
C MET A 270 13.09 -17.16 25.57
N GLY A 271 13.71 -18.16 26.18
CA GLY A 271 13.86 -19.50 25.63
C GLY A 271 15.05 -19.61 24.68
N THR A 272 15.02 -20.62 23.79
CA THR A 272 16.04 -20.82 22.76
C THR A 272 15.63 -20.18 21.47
N THR A 273 16.48 -19.34 20.91
CA THR A 273 16.22 -18.56 19.69
C THR A 273 17.32 -18.78 18.66
N TYR A 274 17.05 -18.51 17.39
CA TYR A 274 18.08 -18.48 16.35
C TYR A 274 18.78 -17.12 16.32
N SER A 275 20.06 -17.12 15.96
CA SER A 275 20.87 -15.89 15.91
C SER A 275 20.31 -14.84 14.92
N TYR A 276 19.68 -15.27 13.82
CA TYR A 276 19.08 -14.33 12.87
C TYR A 276 17.89 -13.55 13.46
N GLU A 277 17.17 -14.10 14.43
CA GLU A 277 16.05 -13.44 15.11
C GLU A 277 16.53 -12.30 16.01
N LEU A 278 17.79 -12.38 16.43
CA LEU A 278 18.44 -11.38 17.28
C LEU A 278 19.05 -10.20 16.48
N LYS A 279 19.19 -10.32 15.16
CA LYS A 279 19.84 -9.31 14.30
C LYS A 279 19.17 -7.93 14.33
N SER A 280 17.87 -7.86 14.61
CA SER A 280 17.16 -6.59 14.74
C SER A 280 17.44 -5.88 16.07
N GLU A 281 17.92 -6.61 17.08
CA GLU A 281 18.19 -6.08 18.42
C GLU A 281 19.68 -5.71 18.62
N PHE A 282 20.60 -6.23 17.78
CA PHE A 282 22.04 -6.12 17.98
C PHE A 282 22.77 -5.57 16.75
N SER A 283 23.89 -4.92 17.02
CA SER A 283 24.96 -4.80 16.03
C SER A 283 25.62 -6.17 15.78
N ASP A 284 26.27 -6.36 14.62
CA ASP A 284 26.99 -7.62 14.34
C ASP A 284 28.04 -7.94 15.40
N ALA A 285 28.71 -6.90 15.95
CA ALA A 285 29.72 -7.06 16.98
C ALA A 285 29.12 -7.49 18.33
N ASP A 286 27.94 -6.98 18.67
CA ASP A 286 27.27 -7.37 19.92
C ASP A 286 26.65 -8.76 19.79
N LEU A 287 26.13 -9.11 18.63
CA LEU A 287 25.67 -10.47 18.34
C LEU A 287 26.80 -11.49 18.51
N ASP A 288 28.03 -11.17 18.04
CA ASP A 288 29.19 -12.05 18.22
C ASP A 288 29.53 -12.26 19.69
N LYS A 289 29.47 -11.19 20.51
CA LYS A 289 29.67 -11.30 21.96
C LYS A 289 28.62 -12.17 22.65
N ILE A 290 27.36 -11.99 22.26
CA ILE A 290 26.25 -12.79 22.80
C ILE A 290 26.40 -14.27 22.44
N LEU A 291 26.72 -14.57 21.18
CA LEU A 291 26.93 -15.96 20.73
C LEU A 291 28.17 -16.62 21.35
N ALA A 292 29.13 -15.85 21.91
CA ALA A 292 30.30 -16.33 22.60
C ALA A 292 30.06 -16.55 24.10
N LEU A 293 28.91 -16.21 24.65
CA LEU A 293 28.62 -16.38 26.09
C LEU A 293 28.58 -17.86 26.46
N ALA A 294 29.31 -18.19 27.52
CA ALA A 294 29.17 -19.49 28.16
C ALA A 294 27.85 -19.61 28.92
N GLN A 295 27.35 -20.83 29.10
CA GLN A 295 26.13 -21.06 29.87
C GLN A 295 26.28 -20.46 31.29
N GLY A 296 25.29 -19.72 31.74
CA GLY A 296 25.27 -19.01 33.03
C GLY A 296 25.89 -17.61 32.98
N ALA A 297 26.68 -17.28 31.96
CA ALA A 297 27.32 -15.97 31.83
C ALA A 297 26.31 -14.85 31.53
N VAL A 298 26.65 -13.65 32.04
CA VAL A 298 25.87 -12.41 31.84
C VAL A 298 26.65 -11.51 30.87
N SER A 299 25.95 -10.90 29.93
CA SER A 299 26.53 -9.96 28.94
C SER A 299 26.91 -8.63 29.58
N ASP A 300 27.66 -7.83 28.84
CA ASP A 300 27.70 -6.38 29.06
C ASP A 300 26.34 -5.76 28.73
N ILE A 301 26.15 -4.46 29.06
CA ILE A 301 24.98 -3.70 28.70
C ILE A 301 24.98 -3.48 27.18
N ILE A 302 23.89 -3.85 26.53
CA ILE A 302 23.66 -3.63 25.10
C ILE A 302 22.59 -2.57 24.95
N LYS A 303 22.86 -1.54 24.13
CA LYS A 303 21.90 -0.50 23.82
C LYS A 303 21.01 -1.00 22.67
N SER A 304 19.70 -1.07 22.92
CA SER A 304 18.68 -1.47 21.94
C SER A 304 17.66 -0.33 21.82
N GLY A 305 17.75 0.45 20.75
CA GLY A 305 16.93 1.66 20.58
C GLY A 305 17.17 2.67 21.72
N ASN A 306 16.12 2.96 22.48
CA ASN A 306 16.17 3.86 23.64
C ASN A 306 16.44 3.11 24.96
N ASP A 307 16.47 1.78 24.95
CA ASP A 307 16.61 0.93 26.12
C ASP A 307 18.02 0.34 26.28
N TYR A 308 18.29 -0.17 27.47
CA TYR A 308 19.53 -0.82 27.85
C TYR A 308 19.21 -2.24 28.31
N VAL A 309 19.80 -3.23 27.62
CA VAL A 309 19.47 -4.63 27.83
C VAL A 309 20.68 -5.41 28.34
N ILE A 310 20.45 -6.31 29.31
CA ILE A 310 21.43 -7.24 29.85
C ILE A 310 20.90 -8.65 29.56
N TYR A 311 21.75 -9.52 29.02
CA TYR A 311 21.41 -10.89 28.72
C TYR A 311 22.12 -11.86 29.62
N ARG A 312 21.44 -12.96 30.00
CA ARG A 312 22.05 -14.16 30.63
C ARG A 312 21.92 -15.32 29.65
N CYS A 313 23.03 -15.99 29.40
CA CYS A 313 23.03 -17.20 28.59
C CYS A 313 22.47 -18.38 29.39
N THR A 314 21.32 -18.91 29.01
CA THR A 314 20.72 -20.10 29.66
C THR A 314 21.18 -21.42 29.03
N ALA A 315 21.53 -21.38 27.73
CA ALA A 315 22.15 -22.47 27.00
C ALA A 315 23.14 -21.90 25.98
N ALA A 316 24.38 -22.37 26.00
CA ALA A 316 25.44 -21.91 25.10
C ALA A 316 25.04 -22.06 23.61
N ALA A 317 25.60 -21.20 22.77
CA ALA A 317 25.32 -21.25 21.34
C ALA A 317 25.78 -22.58 20.73
N THR A 318 24.89 -23.22 19.98
CA THR A 318 25.16 -24.46 19.24
C THR A 318 24.96 -24.24 17.74
N ASP A 319 25.69 -25.01 16.93
CA ASP A 319 25.47 -25.04 15.49
C ASP A 319 24.08 -25.65 15.17
N PRO A 320 23.47 -25.28 14.03
CA PRO A 320 22.17 -25.78 13.66
C PRO A 320 22.21 -27.29 13.35
N ASP A 321 21.26 -28.04 13.89
CA ASP A 321 21.01 -29.42 13.46
C ASP A 321 20.27 -29.41 12.13
N LEU A 322 20.99 -29.53 11.01
CA LEU A 322 20.45 -29.52 9.65
C LEU A 322 19.65 -30.78 9.29
N THR A 323 19.55 -31.77 10.18
CA THR A 323 18.67 -32.94 10.01
C THR A 323 17.30 -32.72 10.66
N SER A 324 17.15 -31.71 11.47
CA SER A 324 15.91 -31.37 12.16
C SER A 324 14.93 -30.64 11.24
N ALA A 325 13.70 -31.14 11.14
CA ALA A 325 12.64 -30.48 10.38
C ALA A 325 12.34 -29.05 10.88
N ASP A 326 12.48 -28.80 12.18
CA ASP A 326 12.30 -27.46 12.75
C ASP A 326 13.38 -26.49 12.29
N THR A 327 14.62 -26.95 12.19
CA THR A 327 15.74 -26.15 11.67
C THR A 327 15.54 -25.85 10.19
N ILE A 328 15.16 -26.83 9.37
CA ILE A 328 14.89 -26.64 7.94
C ILE A 328 13.74 -25.63 7.76
N ARG A 329 12.69 -25.72 8.56
CA ARG A 329 11.58 -24.76 8.54
C ARG A 329 12.04 -23.34 8.92
N ALA A 330 12.89 -23.19 9.92
CA ALA A 330 13.46 -21.90 10.31
C ALA A 330 14.34 -21.31 9.21
N ILE A 331 15.17 -22.14 8.53
CA ILE A 331 15.96 -21.72 7.38
C ILE A 331 15.05 -21.25 6.24
N LYS A 332 14.00 -22.02 5.91
CA LYS A 332 13.01 -21.67 4.90
C LYS A 332 12.33 -20.34 5.20
N ASN A 333 11.92 -20.12 6.44
CA ASN A 333 11.32 -18.85 6.86
C ASN A 333 12.29 -17.68 6.73
N TYR A 334 13.56 -17.89 7.10
CA TYR A 334 14.61 -16.90 6.96
C TYR A 334 14.83 -16.51 5.49
N VAL A 335 15.07 -17.48 4.59
CA VAL A 335 15.39 -17.19 3.18
C VAL A 335 14.19 -16.54 2.47
N ASN A 336 12.97 -16.98 2.74
CA ASN A 336 11.76 -16.36 2.19
C ASN A 336 11.57 -14.90 2.63
N ARG A 337 12.02 -14.57 3.83
CA ARG A 337 11.84 -13.22 4.39
C ARG A 337 12.98 -12.26 4.04
N TYR A 338 14.21 -12.76 4.00
CA TYR A 338 15.41 -11.91 3.96
C TYR A 338 16.28 -12.13 2.71
N GLU A 339 16.11 -13.24 1.99
CA GLU A 339 16.98 -13.65 0.90
C GLU A 339 16.20 -13.85 -0.40
N ARG A 340 15.42 -12.83 -0.75
CA ARG A 340 14.56 -12.86 -1.94
C ARG A 340 15.31 -13.30 -3.21
N GLY A 341 16.50 -12.76 -3.44
CA GLY A 341 17.33 -13.10 -4.60
C GLY A 341 17.68 -14.59 -4.65
N PHE A 342 18.06 -15.19 -3.51
CA PHE A 342 18.34 -16.63 -3.44
C PHE A 342 17.13 -17.48 -3.82
N VAL A 343 15.95 -17.10 -3.32
CA VAL A 343 14.69 -17.80 -3.59
C VAL A 343 14.32 -17.71 -5.07
N GLU A 344 14.45 -16.52 -5.67
CA GLU A 344 14.21 -16.29 -7.09
C GLU A 344 15.17 -17.08 -7.99
N ASP A 345 16.46 -17.06 -7.68
CA ASP A 345 17.48 -17.80 -8.44
C ASP A 345 17.20 -19.31 -8.45
N LYS A 346 16.73 -19.86 -7.32
CA LYS A 346 16.34 -21.28 -7.24
C LYS A 346 15.12 -21.59 -8.10
N ALA A 347 14.08 -20.76 -8.04
CA ALA A 347 12.88 -20.91 -8.86
C ALA A 347 13.19 -20.76 -10.36
N VAL A 348 14.05 -19.81 -10.73
CA VAL A 348 14.55 -19.64 -12.12
C VAL A 348 15.30 -20.89 -12.58
N THR A 349 16.18 -21.45 -11.76
CA THR A 349 16.92 -22.68 -12.10
C THR A 349 15.98 -23.87 -12.38
N VAL A 350 14.92 -24.00 -11.57
CA VAL A 350 13.90 -25.04 -11.79
C VAL A 350 13.15 -24.77 -13.10
N ALA A 351 12.76 -23.52 -13.35
CA ALA A 351 12.07 -23.13 -14.57
C ALA A 351 12.92 -23.32 -15.83
N ASP A 352 14.21 -23.02 -15.79
CA ASP A 352 15.15 -23.27 -16.90
C ASP A 352 15.29 -24.78 -17.20
N THR A 353 15.33 -25.61 -16.16
CA THR A 353 15.36 -27.06 -16.32
C THR A 353 14.06 -27.56 -16.93
N PHE A 354 12.93 -27.01 -16.48
CA PHE A 354 11.62 -27.31 -17.06
C PHE A 354 11.57 -26.94 -18.55
N ILE A 355 12.05 -25.75 -18.94
CA ILE A 355 12.06 -25.31 -20.35
C ILE A 355 12.82 -26.31 -21.24
N LYS A 356 14.00 -26.77 -20.82
CA LYS A 356 14.78 -27.76 -21.56
C LYS A 356 14.02 -29.06 -21.76
N ASN A 357 13.35 -29.55 -20.72
CA ASN A 357 12.53 -30.77 -20.78
C ASN A 357 11.29 -30.55 -21.67
N ALA A 358 10.65 -29.38 -21.55
CA ALA A 358 9.47 -29.03 -22.33
C ALA A 358 9.78 -28.85 -23.83
N GLN A 359 10.98 -28.40 -24.17
CA GLN A 359 11.45 -28.36 -25.56
C GLN A 359 11.63 -29.75 -26.16
N ALA A 360 12.01 -30.75 -25.36
CA ALA A 360 12.20 -32.14 -25.81
C ALA A 360 10.88 -32.91 -25.87
N ASP A 361 10.06 -32.83 -24.82
CA ASP A 361 8.94 -33.74 -24.57
C ASP A 361 7.56 -33.06 -24.68
N GLY A 362 7.54 -31.73 -24.87
CA GLY A 362 6.33 -30.90 -24.82
C GLY A 362 5.93 -30.49 -23.42
N ILE A 363 5.17 -29.38 -23.32
CA ILE A 363 4.83 -28.73 -22.04
C ILE A 363 4.07 -29.65 -21.07
N TYR A 364 3.13 -30.46 -21.55
CA TYR A 364 2.30 -31.33 -20.70
C TYR A 364 3.08 -32.50 -20.12
N ALA A 365 3.95 -33.14 -20.90
CA ALA A 365 4.80 -34.23 -20.42
C ALA A 365 5.83 -33.71 -19.41
N ALA A 366 6.49 -32.60 -19.72
CA ALA A 366 7.43 -31.95 -18.82
C ALA A 366 6.75 -31.51 -17.49
N ALA A 367 5.54 -30.97 -17.54
CA ALA A 367 4.80 -30.55 -16.36
C ALA A 367 4.41 -31.77 -15.48
N SER A 368 3.95 -32.85 -16.10
CA SER A 368 3.67 -34.10 -15.39
C SER A 368 4.91 -34.65 -14.66
N ASN A 369 6.05 -34.66 -15.34
CA ASN A 369 7.33 -35.12 -14.77
C ASN A 369 7.83 -34.20 -13.64
N ALA A 370 7.59 -32.89 -13.75
CA ALA A 370 7.94 -31.91 -12.72
C ALA A 370 6.93 -31.80 -11.57
N GLY A 371 5.79 -32.51 -11.64
CA GLY A 371 4.71 -32.43 -10.64
C GLY A 371 4.09 -31.03 -10.53
N VAL A 372 3.96 -30.34 -11.68
CA VAL A 372 3.34 -29.00 -11.77
C VAL A 372 2.17 -29.01 -12.76
N SER A 373 1.25 -28.05 -12.61
CA SER A 373 0.10 -27.93 -13.49
C SER A 373 0.40 -27.00 -14.67
N VAL A 374 -0.20 -27.32 -15.82
CA VAL A 374 -0.27 -26.40 -16.96
C VAL A 374 -1.61 -25.66 -16.87
N TYR A 375 -1.57 -24.34 -16.87
CA TYR A 375 -2.73 -23.47 -16.92
C TYR A 375 -2.84 -22.87 -18.32
N THR A 376 -4.05 -22.56 -18.76
CA THR A 376 -4.27 -21.78 -19.98
C THR A 376 -4.82 -20.43 -19.57
N THR A 377 -4.24 -19.35 -20.09
CA THR A 377 -4.76 -18.00 -19.81
C THR A 377 -5.99 -17.68 -20.65
N GLU A 378 -6.85 -16.80 -20.16
CA GLU A 378 -7.78 -16.08 -21.00
C GLU A 378 -6.98 -15.25 -22.04
N PRO A 379 -7.54 -14.95 -23.21
CA PRO A 379 -6.90 -14.02 -24.15
C PRO A 379 -6.72 -12.63 -23.52
N PHE A 380 -5.52 -12.07 -23.59
CA PHE A 380 -5.24 -10.73 -23.08
C PHE A 380 -4.37 -9.93 -24.05
N CYS A 381 -4.50 -8.60 -23.99
CA CYS A 381 -3.66 -7.64 -24.69
C CYS A 381 -2.53 -7.12 -23.80
N ILE A 382 -1.65 -6.28 -24.35
CA ILE A 382 -0.64 -5.59 -23.54
C ILE A 382 -1.36 -4.63 -22.58
N ASN A 383 -1.33 -4.96 -21.30
CA ASN A 383 -1.97 -4.20 -20.23
C ASN A 383 -1.00 -3.96 -19.06
N TYR A 384 0.12 -3.30 -19.33
CA TYR A 384 1.07 -2.89 -18.29
C TYR A 384 0.50 -1.73 -17.46
N GLY A 385 0.45 -1.91 -16.14
CA GLY A 385 -0.16 -0.95 -15.22
C GLY A 385 -1.61 -1.27 -14.82
N ALA A 386 -2.13 -2.42 -15.22
CA ALA A 386 -3.45 -2.93 -14.82
C ALA A 386 -4.62 -1.98 -15.16
N ILE A 387 -4.61 -1.44 -16.36
CA ILE A 387 -5.67 -0.56 -16.86
C ILE A 387 -6.99 -1.34 -16.87
N ASN A 388 -8.00 -0.85 -16.17
CA ASN A 388 -9.23 -1.60 -15.84
C ASN A 388 -10.07 -2.03 -17.05
N TYR A 389 -9.99 -1.32 -18.15
CA TYR A 389 -10.75 -1.61 -19.38
C TYR A 389 -10.00 -2.46 -20.40
N PHE A 390 -8.73 -2.76 -20.13
CA PHE A 390 -7.96 -3.75 -20.91
C PHE A 390 -8.18 -5.14 -20.32
N SER A 391 -8.03 -6.17 -21.18
CA SER A 391 -8.10 -7.56 -20.72
C SER A 391 -7.07 -7.83 -19.63
N GLN A 392 -7.53 -8.42 -18.53
CA GLN A 392 -6.66 -8.77 -17.39
C GLN A 392 -5.98 -10.11 -17.66
N VAL A 393 -4.77 -10.30 -17.11
CA VAL A 393 -4.07 -11.60 -17.17
C VAL A 393 -4.70 -12.55 -16.16
N ARG A 394 -5.48 -13.52 -16.65
CA ARG A 394 -6.18 -14.52 -15.83
C ARG A 394 -6.04 -15.90 -16.44
N VAL A 395 -6.18 -16.93 -15.61
CA VAL A 395 -6.30 -18.31 -16.09
C VAL A 395 -7.77 -18.66 -16.34
N GLN A 396 -8.01 -19.51 -17.38
CA GLN A 396 -9.36 -19.96 -17.74
C GLN A 396 -9.99 -20.84 -16.66
N GLN A 397 -9.16 -21.65 -15.98
CA GLN A 397 -9.60 -22.60 -14.97
C GLN A 397 -8.59 -22.64 -13.81
N GLY A 398 -9.11 -22.81 -12.58
CA GLY A 398 -8.30 -22.87 -11.37
C GLY A 398 -8.09 -21.51 -10.71
N GLU A 399 -7.37 -21.53 -9.59
CA GLU A 399 -7.07 -20.34 -8.79
C GLU A 399 -5.56 -20.06 -8.82
N LEU A 400 -5.08 -19.41 -9.87
CA LEU A 400 -3.71 -18.92 -9.93
C LEU A 400 -3.74 -17.39 -9.98
N ASP A 401 -3.16 -16.74 -8.95
CA ASP A 401 -3.04 -15.29 -8.92
C ASP A 401 -1.87 -14.83 -9.82
N LEU A 402 -2.24 -14.19 -10.93
CA LEU A 402 -1.33 -13.55 -11.87
C LEU A 402 -1.39 -12.01 -11.81
N SER A 403 -2.01 -11.44 -10.79
CA SER A 403 -2.19 -9.98 -10.69
C SER A 403 -0.89 -9.21 -10.77
N SER A 404 0.22 -9.75 -10.24
CA SER A 404 1.54 -9.13 -10.31
C SER A 404 2.14 -9.10 -11.73
N ALA A 405 1.67 -9.96 -12.66
CA ALA A 405 2.07 -9.92 -14.06
C ALA A 405 1.67 -8.59 -14.72
N MET A 406 0.56 -7.99 -14.29
CA MET A 406 0.07 -6.71 -14.79
C MET A 406 1.04 -5.54 -14.54
N TYR A 407 1.96 -5.69 -13.59
CA TYR A 407 2.98 -4.70 -13.24
C TYR A 407 4.39 -5.13 -13.65
N SER A 408 4.52 -6.26 -14.36
CA SER A 408 5.79 -6.77 -14.87
C SER A 408 5.97 -6.40 -16.33
N LYS A 409 6.87 -5.43 -16.59
CA LYS A 409 7.24 -5.07 -17.96
C LYS A 409 7.84 -6.26 -18.73
N ASP A 410 8.66 -7.07 -18.06
CA ASP A 410 9.30 -8.24 -18.63
C ASP A 410 8.28 -9.29 -19.06
N PHE A 411 7.22 -9.48 -18.27
CA PHE A 411 6.11 -10.37 -18.62
C PHE A 411 5.50 -10.01 -19.99
N PHE A 412 5.12 -8.75 -20.19
CA PHE A 412 4.50 -8.33 -21.45
C PHE A 412 5.48 -8.33 -22.61
N ILE A 413 6.75 -7.94 -22.40
CA ILE A 413 7.78 -8.03 -23.43
C ILE A 413 7.94 -9.47 -23.90
N GLN A 414 8.04 -10.42 -22.99
CA GLN A 414 8.21 -11.83 -23.35
C GLN A 414 6.93 -12.40 -23.95
N ALA A 415 5.75 -12.18 -23.33
CA ALA A 415 4.48 -12.69 -23.83
C ALA A 415 4.19 -12.25 -25.26
N PHE A 416 4.54 -11.01 -25.64
CA PHE A 416 4.27 -10.49 -26.97
C PHE A 416 5.47 -10.59 -27.96
N SER A 417 6.61 -11.15 -27.51
CA SER A 417 7.78 -11.38 -28.35
C SER A 417 7.97 -12.85 -28.75
N ILE A 418 7.52 -13.82 -27.93
CA ILE A 418 7.65 -15.25 -28.24
C ILE A 418 6.81 -15.60 -29.47
N LYS A 419 7.39 -16.48 -30.30
CA LYS A 419 6.75 -16.99 -31.49
C LYS A 419 6.10 -18.36 -31.21
N ASP A 420 5.36 -18.83 -32.20
CA ASP A 420 4.81 -20.16 -32.16
C ASP A 420 5.91 -21.21 -31.90
N GLU A 421 5.57 -22.23 -31.06
CA GLU A 421 6.46 -23.29 -30.58
C GLU A 421 7.62 -22.83 -29.64
N GLU A 422 7.81 -21.54 -29.39
CA GLU A 422 8.81 -21.03 -28.45
C GLU A 422 8.27 -20.97 -27.01
N TYR A 423 9.19 -21.06 -26.05
CA TYR A 423 8.93 -20.81 -24.64
C TYR A 423 9.51 -19.46 -24.24
N SER A 424 8.85 -18.76 -23.31
CA SER A 424 9.47 -17.60 -22.66
C SER A 424 10.73 -18.04 -21.88
N LYS A 425 11.61 -17.11 -21.58
CA LYS A 425 12.54 -17.27 -20.46
C LYS A 425 11.74 -17.30 -19.16
N PRO A 426 12.31 -17.78 -18.04
CA PRO A 426 11.68 -17.64 -16.73
C PRO A 426 11.33 -16.18 -16.43
N ILE A 427 10.08 -15.91 -16.08
CA ILE A 427 9.60 -14.56 -15.75
C ILE A 427 9.30 -14.51 -14.26
N ILE A 428 10.02 -13.68 -13.52
CA ILE A 428 9.85 -13.54 -12.08
C ILE A 428 8.62 -12.65 -11.78
N LEU A 429 7.70 -13.19 -11.00
CA LEU A 429 6.54 -12.50 -10.44
C LEU A 429 6.65 -12.45 -8.91
N ASN A 430 5.71 -11.75 -8.25
CA ASN A 430 5.77 -11.58 -6.79
C ASN A 430 5.74 -12.91 -6.01
N SER A 431 4.94 -13.87 -6.47
CA SER A 431 4.71 -15.15 -5.77
C SER A 431 5.41 -16.35 -6.41
N GLY A 432 5.98 -16.20 -7.60
CA GLY A 432 6.59 -17.32 -8.33
C GLY A 432 7.25 -16.91 -9.63
N VAL A 433 7.77 -17.90 -10.33
CA VAL A 433 8.31 -17.79 -11.68
C VAL A 433 7.35 -18.44 -12.65
N VAL A 434 7.06 -17.78 -13.77
CA VAL A 434 6.21 -18.33 -14.84
C VAL A 434 7.03 -18.60 -16.10
N VAL A 435 6.61 -19.66 -16.83
CA VAL A 435 7.06 -19.98 -18.17
C VAL A 435 5.84 -20.00 -19.09
N LEU A 436 5.90 -19.27 -20.19
CA LEU A 436 4.83 -19.14 -21.17
C LEU A 436 5.16 -19.92 -22.44
N LYS A 437 4.14 -20.53 -23.04
CA LYS A 437 4.13 -20.99 -24.42
C LYS A 437 2.90 -20.43 -25.11
N LEU A 438 3.03 -19.84 -26.28
CA LEU A 438 1.89 -19.32 -27.04
C LEU A 438 0.87 -20.44 -27.25
N ALA A 439 -0.38 -20.20 -26.95
CA ALA A 439 -1.50 -21.11 -27.20
C ALA A 439 -2.31 -20.67 -28.41
N GLU A 440 -2.66 -19.37 -28.47
CA GLU A 440 -3.49 -18.83 -29.55
C GLU A 440 -3.26 -17.30 -29.70
N GLU A 441 -3.30 -16.82 -30.93
CA GLU A 441 -3.47 -15.40 -31.25
C GLU A 441 -4.92 -15.15 -31.66
N SER A 442 -5.55 -14.16 -31.09
CA SER A 442 -6.94 -13.83 -31.36
C SER A 442 -7.14 -12.34 -31.54
N THR A 443 -8.29 -12.00 -32.12
CA THR A 443 -8.68 -10.61 -32.36
C THR A 443 -9.98 -10.36 -31.60
N ARG A 444 -10.02 -9.28 -30.84
CA ARG A 444 -11.21 -8.84 -30.13
C ARG A 444 -12.05 -7.94 -31.04
N ASP A 445 -13.30 -8.33 -31.35
CA ASP A 445 -14.17 -7.63 -32.29
C ASP A 445 -15.18 -6.67 -31.59
N ASP A 446 -15.36 -6.78 -30.26
CA ASP A 446 -16.29 -5.97 -29.46
C ASP A 446 -15.68 -4.67 -28.87
N ILE A 447 -14.54 -4.24 -29.42
CA ILE A 447 -13.80 -3.07 -28.90
C ILE A 447 -14.62 -1.80 -29.00
N ASP A 448 -15.36 -1.59 -30.11
CA ASP A 448 -16.14 -0.37 -30.32
C ASP A 448 -17.20 -0.17 -29.22
N GLU A 449 -17.81 -1.23 -28.71
CA GLU A 449 -18.73 -1.16 -27.58
C GLU A 449 -17.99 -0.87 -26.27
N ALA A 450 -16.86 -1.53 -26.04
CA ALA A 450 -16.04 -1.31 -24.86
C ALA A 450 -15.54 0.14 -24.79
N VAL A 451 -15.08 0.70 -25.91
CA VAL A 451 -14.62 2.10 -25.95
C VAL A 451 -15.76 3.10 -25.81
N LYS A 452 -16.92 2.86 -26.39
CA LYS A 452 -18.09 3.72 -26.15
C LYS A 452 -18.54 3.68 -24.69
N LEU A 453 -18.46 2.52 -24.04
CA LEU A 453 -18.84 2.33 -22.65
C LEU A 453 -17.80 2.92 -21.67
N TYR A 454 -16.53 2.77 -21.98
CA TYR A 454 -15.41 3.11 -21.09
C TYR A 454 -14.61 4.34 -21.55
N GLY A 455 -14.75 4.80 -22.80
CA GLY A 455 -13.95 5.90 -23.35
C GLY A 455 -14.06 7.19 -22.54
N ALA A 456 -15.26 7.57 -22.13
CA ALA A 456 -15.47 8.73 -21.27
C ALA A 456 -14.90 8.53 -19.84
N GLN A 457 -14.85 7.28 -19.37
CA GLN A 457 -14.28 6.94 -18.06
C GLN A 457 -12.75 6.92 -18.10
N ILE A 458 -12.17 6.53 -19.24
CA ILE A 458 -10.73 6.54 -19.52
C ILE A 458 -10.21 7.96 -19.57
N ASP A 459 -10.83 8.78 -20.42
CA ASP A 459 -10.46 10.19 -20.59
C ASP A 459 -10.58 10.93 -19.23
N GLY A 460 -11.59 10.58 -18.41
CA GLY A 460 -11.78 11.13 -17.09
C GLY A 460 -10.67 10.75 -16.10
N GLN A 461 -10.24 9.48 -16.05
CA GLN A 461 -9.19 9.02 -15.13
C GLN A 461 -7.80 9.55 -15.50
N LEU A 462 -7.49 9.60 -16.79
CA LEU A 462 -6.23 10.17 -17.27
C LEU A 462 -6.17 11.66 -16.97
N ALA A 463 -7.23 12.40 -17.28
CA ALA A 463 -7.30 13.82 -17.00
C ALA A 463 -7.29 14.15 -15.50
N GLU A 464 -7.91 13.33 -14.65
CA GLU A 464 -7.81 13.47 -13.19
C GLU A 464 -6.36 13.27 -12.71
N THR A 465 -5.67 12.27 -13.22
CA THR A 465 -4.25 12.02 -12.91
C THR A 465 -3.37 13.16 -13.36
N ASP A 466 -3.60 13.69 -14.57
CA ASP A 466 -2.84 14.81 -15.12
C ASP A 466 -3.06 16.10 -14.33
N ILE A 467 -4.30 16.37 -13.91
CA ILE A 467 -4.62 17.53 -13.04
C ILE A 467 -3.90 17.40 -11.68
N ILE A 468 -3.94 16.23 -11.05
CA ILE A 468 -3.25 15.99 -9.80
C ILE A 468 -1.75 16.25 -9.98
N ASN A 469 -1.14 15.65 -11.00
CA ASN A 469 0.28 15.82 -11.30
C ASN A 469 0.64 17.28 -11.59
N TYR A 470 -0.18 17.99 -12.38
CA TYR A 470 0.02 19.41 -12.67
C TYR A 470 0.17 20.27 -11.41
N PHE A 471 -0.74 20.08 -10.44
CA PHE A 471 -0.69 20.84 -9.19
C PHE A 471 0.42 20.38 -8.25
N LEU A 472 0.70 19.09 -8.15
CA LEU A 472 1.70 18.54 -7.25
C LEU A 472 3.15 18.76 -7.72
N THR A 473 3.37 18.95 -9.03
CA THR A 473 4.70 19.24 -9.61
C THR A 473 4.90 20.72 -9.94
N SER A 474 3.90 21.56 -9.64
CA SER A 474 3.95 23.00 -9.95
C SER A 474 5.03 23.73 -9.15
N ASP A 475 5.75 24.64 -9.79
CA ASP A 475 6.70 25.57 -9.13
C ASP A 475 6.01 26.50 -8.11
N LYS A 476 4.68 26.63 -8.17
CA LYS A 476 3.89 27.37 -7.19
C LYS A 476 3.76 26.63 -5.85
N LEU A 477 4.01 25.31 -5.81
CA LEU A 477 3.92 24.50 -4.61
C LEU A 477 5.21 24.60 -3.78
N LYS A 478 5.07 25.02 -2.53
CA LYS A 478 6.10 24.88 -1.48
C LYS A 478 5.65 23.79 -0.52
N ASP A 479 6.15 22.57 -0.73
CA ASP A 479 5.80 21.40 0.07
C ASP A 479 6.71 21.33 1.31
N ASN A 480 6.14 21.62 2.47
CA ASN A 480 6.80 21.50 3.78
C ASN A 480 6.19 20.33 4.57
N PHE A 481 5.41 19.47 3.91
CA PHE A 481 4.65 18.42 4.58
C PHE A 481 5.51 17.54 5.48
N HIS A 482 6.59 16.99 4.95
CA HIS A 482 7.43 16.05 5.71
C HIS A 482 8.03 16.71 6.97
N GLN A 483 8.56 17.93 6.84
CA GLN A 483 9.14 18.67 7.97
C GLN A 483 8.11 18.99 9.05
N THR A 484 6.93 19.46 8.61
CA THR A 484 5.84 19.80 9.53
C THR A 484 5.27 18.55 10.20
N PHE A 485 5.04 17.49 9.43
CA PHE A 485 4.51 16.25 9.94
C PHE A 485 5.45 15.62 10.99
N SER A 486 6.74 15.45 10.70
CA SER A 486 7.74 14.91 11.63
C SER A 486 7.86 15.74 12.92
N LYS A 487 7.77 17.08 12.82
CA LYS A 487 7.79 17.95 13.99
C LYS A 487 6.64 17.70 14.97
N TYR A 488 5.43 17.45 14.46
CA TYR A 488 4.24 17.32 15.32
C TYR A 488 3.95 15.87 15.73
N PHE A 489 4.35 14.90 14.92
CA PHE A 489 4.02 13.48 15.15
C PHE A 489 5.20 12.63 15.64
N LYS A 490 6.42 13.23 15.84
CA LYS A 490 7.63 12.55 16.30
C LYS A 490 7.85 11.23 15.55
N PHE A 491 8.02 11.34 14.26
CA PHE A 491 8.19 10.22 13.34
C PHE A 491 9.70 9.89 13.19
N ASP A 492 10.39 9.74 14.32
CA ASP A 492 11.78 9.31 14.36
C ASP A 492 11.89 7.80 14.50
#